data_e39466f4252ce0449ded1c86487f4dc4
#
_entry.id   e39466f4252ce0449ded1c86487f4dc4
#
_cell.length_a   1.000
_cell.length_b   1.000
_cell.length_c   1.000
_cell.angle_alpha   90.00
_cell.angle_beta   90.00
_cell.angle_gamma   90.00
#
_symmetry.space_group_name_H-M   'P 1'
#
loop_
_entity.id
_entity.type
_entity.pdbx_description
1 polymer ?
#
loop_
_entity_poly.entity_id
_entity_poly.type
_entity_poly.pdbx_seq_one_letter_code
_entity_poly.pdbx_strand_id
1 'polypeptide(L)'
;IKVVNISFGTFNKEGNNKKLIEAVELLWDMGYVIIAAAGNNGPEYGTVSIPGSSKKIITVGALDDNIKMIVNGRITKNYSGRGPTKECVQKPDILAPANGIYSCSNGIKSGYSYVPKSGTSMATPIVSGVICMILGINKEMSNIQCKKLIRNTAIDLKMEGNRQGWGKINPEKMVN
;
A
#
# COMPACT_ATOMS: atom_id res chain seq x y z
N ILE A 1 0.77 20.29 -0.08
CA ILE A 1 0.85 18.82 -0.18
C ILE A 1 -0.20 18.23 0.75
N LYS A 2 -1.06 17.34 0.27
CA LYS A 2 -2.05 16.61 1.08
C LYS A 2 -1.83 15.09 1.12
N VAL A 3 -1.17 14.53 0.11
CA VAL A 3 -0.97 13.07 -0.03
C VAL A 3 0.53 12.76 -0.01
N VAL A 4 0.91 11.78 0.80
CA VAL A 4 2.28 11.27 0.90
C VAL A 4 2.27 9.79 0.54
N ASN A 5 3.01 9.44 -0.53
CA ASN A 5 3.21 8.06 -0.98
C ASN A 5 4.52 7.49 -0.45
N ILE A 6 4.45 6.35 0.23
CA ILE A 6 5.60 5.64 0.81
C ILE A 6 5.69 4.25 0.19
N SER A 7 6.39 4.15 -0.96
CA SER A 7 6.59 2.89 -1.69
C SER A 7 7.83 2.13 -1.25
N PHE A 8 8.25 2.29 0.00
CA PHE A 8 9.34 1.54 0.62
C PHE A 8 8.91 1.05 2.01
N GLY A 9 9.68 0.14 2.55
CA GLY A 9 9.46 -0.34 3.91
C GLY A 9 10.64 -1.18 4.41
N THR A 10 10.69 -1.35 5.73
CA THR A 10 11.66 -2.20 6.40
C THR A 10 10.95 -3.30 7.18
N PHE A 11 11.62 -4.43 7.32
CA PHE A 11 11.18 -5.57 8.13
C PHE A 11 12.16 -5.85 9.27
N ASN A 12 12.99 -4.85 9.63
CA ASN A 12 14.00 -5.02 10.66
C ASN A 12 13.35 -5.12 12.07
N LYS A 13 13.83 -6.06 12.86
CA LYS A 13 13.31 -6.33 14.21
C LYS A 13 13.90 -5.40 15.28
N GLU A 14 14.91 -4.59 14.94
CA GLU A 14 15.68 -3.78 15.88
C GLU A 14 15.33 -2.28 15.88
N GLY A 15 15.04 -1.77 17.05
CA GLY A 15 15.06 -0.40 17.61
C GLY A 15 14.54 0.82 16.83
N ASN A 16 14.93 1.06 15.60
CA ASN A 16 14.62 2.31 14.87
C ASN A 16 13.22 2.35 14.23
N ASN A 17 12.50 1.25 14.26
CA ASN A 17 11.21 1.10 13.60
C ASN A 17 10.09 1.93 14.23
N LYS A 18 10.20 2.20 15.54
CA LYS A 18 9.22 2.98 16.30
C LYS A 18 9.16 4.43 15.81
N LYS A 19 10.31 5.05 15.59
CA LYS A 19 10.39 6.45 15.09
C LYS A 19 9.71 6.65 13.73
N LEU A 20 9.81 5.67 12.82
CA LEU A 20 9.16 5.76 11.51
C LEU A 20 7.63 5.65 11.62
N ILE A 21 7.13 4.79 12.50
CA ILE A 21 5.69 4.71 12.79
C ILE A 21 5.20 6.01 13.44
N GLU A 22 5.90 6.51 14.45
CA GLU A 22 5.56 7.77 15.12
C GLU A 22 5.52 8.95 14.11
N ALA A 23 6.50 9.02 13.21
CA ALA A 23 6.56 10.07 12.20
C ALA A 23 5.36 10.02 11.22
N VAL A 24 5.01 8.84 10.70
CA VAL A 24 3.86 8.73 9.77
C VAL A 24 2.52 8.95 10.48
N GLU A 25 2.43 8.57 11.75
CA GLU A 25 1.23 8.81 12.55
C GLU A 25 1.09 10.28 12.94
N LEU A 26 2.18 10.98 13.22
CA LEU A 26 2.18 12.42 13.43
C LEU A 26 1.71 13.16 12.16
N LEU A 27 2.25 12.81 11.00
CA LEU A 27 1.79 13.38 9.73
C LEU A 27 0.31 13.09 9.47
N TRP A 28 -0.15 11.89 9.81
CA TRP A 28 -1.58 11.54 9.72
C TRP A 28 -2.43 12.42 10.64
N ASP A 29 -2.00 12.64 11.88
CA ASP A 29 -2.70 13.49 12.85
C ASP A 29 -2.71 14.98 12.43
N MET A 30 -1.72 15.42 11.65
CA MET A 30 -1.67 16.73 11.01
C MET A 30 -2.59 16.84 9.77
N GLY A 31 -3.33 15.78 9.42
CA GLY A 31 -4.32 15.77 8.33
C GLY A 31 -3.78 15.33 6.96
N TYR A 32 -2.52 14.90 6.86
CA TYR A 32 -2.00 14.32 5.60
C TYR A 32 -2.59 12.94 5.35
N VAL A 33 -2.88 12.61 4.09
CA VAL A 33 -3.21 11.24 3.68
C VAL A 33 -1.90 10.48 3.44
N ILE A 34 -1.57 9.59 4.35
CA ILE A 34 -0.35 8.77 4.26
C ILE A 34 -0.71 7.40 3.71
N ILE A 35 -0.06 7.01 2.62
CA ILE A 35 -0.30 5.74 1.92
C ILE A 35 1.01 4.99 1.82
N ALA A 36 1.07 3.77 2.37
CA ALA A 36 2.30 2.98 2.43
C ALA A 36 2.13 1.57 1.85
N ALA A 37 3.21 1.02 1.32
CA ALA A 37 3.26 -0.35 0.83
C ALA A 37 3.20 -1.36 1.99
N ALA A 38 2.48 -2.47 1.78
CA ALA A 38 2.47 -3.59 2.73
C ALA A 38 3.81 -4.34 2.80
N GLY A 39 4.66 -4.16 1.78
CA GLY A 39 5.90 -4.91 1.64
C GLY A 39 5.73 -6.23 0.90
N ASN A 40 6.86 -6.87 0.58
CA ASN A 40 6.89 -8.06 -0.27
C ASN A 40 7.41 -9.30 0.47
N ASN A 41 7.23 -9.36 1.80
CA ASN A 41 7.72 -10.44 2.64
C ASN A 41 6.68 -11.54 2.94
N GLY A 42 5.52 -11.52 2.23
CA GLY A 42 4.53 -12.60 2.29
C GLY A 42 5.07 -13.94 1.74
N PRO A 43 4.27 -14.99 1.79
CA PRO A 43 2.83 -15.04 2.08
C PRO A 43 2.47 -15.22 3.58
N GLU A 44 3.42 -15.37 4.46
CA GLU A 44 3.18 -15.66 5.86
C GLU A 44 2.48 -14.48 6.58
N TYR A 45 1.78 -14.78 7.68
CA TYR A 45 1.18 -13.76 8.54
C TYR A 45 2.24 -12.95 9.29
N GLY A 46 1.89 -11.73 9.66
CA GLY A 46 2.79 -10.84 10.40
C GLY A 46 3.94 -10.28 9.55
N THR A 47 3.80 -10.29 8.21
CA THR A 47 4.85 -9.88 7.26
C THR A 47 4.68 -8.48 6.69
N VAL A 48 3.72 -7.70 7.20
CA VAL A 48 3.55 -6.31 6.80
C VAL A 48 4.76 -5.48 7.21
N SER A 49 5.34 -4.78 6.25
CA SER A 49 6.52 -3.91 6.46
C SER A 49 6.14 -2.62 7.19
N ILE A 50 7.13 -2.01 7.87
CA ILE A 50 7.03 -0.70 8.49
C ILE A 50 7.37 0.35 7.42
N PRO A 51 6.60 1.46 7.27
CA PRO A 51 5.54 1.94 8.18
C PRO A 51 4.13 1.39 7.89
N GLY A 52 3.93 0.53 6.90
CA GLY A 52 2.62 -0.03 6.54
C GLY A 52 1.90 -0.75 7.70
N SER A 53 2.62 -1.17 8.74
CA SER A 53 2.04 -1.77 9.95
C SER A 53 1.30 -0.78 10.86
N SER A 54 1.46 0.54 10.66
CA SER A 54 0.72 1.54 11.45
C SER A 54 -0.78 1.37 11.30
N LYS A 55 -1.52 1.46 12.40
CA LYS A 55 -2.99 1.37 12.43
C LYS A 55 -3.68 2.58 11.82
N LYS A 56 -3.03 3.75 11.78
CA LYS A 56 -3.64 4.99 11.32
C LYS A 56 -3.65 5.12 9.81
N ILE A 57 -2.50 4.93 9.15
CA ILE A 57 -2.29 5.19 7.74
C ILE A 57 -2.98 4.16 6.83
N ILE A 58 -3.03 4.44 5.53
CA ILE A 58 -3.56 3.52 4.52
C ILE A 58 -2.43 2.61 4.04
N THR A 59 -2.62 1.30 4.16
CA THR A 59 -1.63 0.30 3.75
C THR A 59 -2.13 -0.48 2.55
N VAL A 60 -1.31 -0.53 1.50
CA VAL A 60 -1.67 -1.11 0.20
C VAL A 60 -0.95 -2.42 -0.03
N GLY A 61 -1.71 -3.49 -0.24
CA GLY A 61 -1.24 -4.79 -0.67
C GLY A 61 -1.36 -4.99 -2.19
N ALA A 62 -0.75 -6.07 -2.69
CA ALA A 62 -0.83 -6.46 -4.08
C ALA A 62 -2.06 -7.33 -4.36
N LEU A 63 -2.84 -6.95 -5.37
CA LEU A 63 -4.01 -7.71 -5.82
C LEU A 63 -3.61 -9.00 -6.54
N ASP A 64 -2.61 -8.93 -7.38
CA ASP A 64 -2.17 -9.92 -8.37
C ASP A 64 -0.78 -10.51 -8.03
N ASP A 65 -0.56 -10.82 -6.75
CA ASP A 65 0.71 -11.31 -6.22
C ASP A 65 0.99 -12.80 -6.50
N ASN A 66 0.12 -13.48 -7.24
CA ASN A 66 0.24 -14.90 -7.60
C ASN A 66 1.30 -15.16 -8.69
N ILE A 67 2.40 -14.45 -8.65
CA ILE A 67 3.56 -14.62 -9.55
C ILE A 67 4.80 -14.97 -8.74
N LYS A 68 5.78 -15.58 -9.41
CA LYS A 68 7.10 -15.78 -8.81
C LYS A 68 7.88 -14.46 -8.85
N MET A 69 8.35 -14.01 -7.70
CA MET A 69 9.21 -12.83 -7.54
C MET A 69 10.44 -13.20 -6.72
N ILE A 70 11.58 -12.59 -7.03
CA ILE A 70 12.77 -12.71 -6.19
C ILE A 70 12.74 -11.59 -5.14
N VAL A 71 12.61 -11.97 -3.88
CA VAL A 71 12.61 -11.05 -2.73
C VAL A 71 13.75 -11.48 -1.80
N ASN A 72 14.71 -10.58 -1.56
CA ASN A 72 15.87 -10.86 -0.70
C ASN A 72 16.63 -12.17 -1.09
N GLY A 73 16.77 -12.43 -2.40
CA GLY A 73 17.44 -13.62 -2.94
C GLY A 73 16.61 -14.91 -2.89
N ARG A 74 15.35 -14.87 -2.47
CA ARG A 74 14.46 -16.02 -2.44
C ARG A 74 13.33 -15.87 -3.46
N ILE A 75 12.98 -16.97 -4.14
CA ILE A 75 11.81 -17.03 -5.00
C ILE A 75 10.58 -17.13 -4.11
N THR A 76 9.74 -16.10 -4.17
CA THR A 76 8.50 -16.01 -3.38
C THR A 76 7.30 -15.91 -4.32
N LYS A 77 6.21 -16.59 -3.99
CA LYS A 77 4.91 -16.48 -4.63
C LYS A 77 3.91 -15.93 -3.61
N ASN A 78 2.92 -15.16 -4.05
CA ASN A 78 1.99 -14.47 -3.15
C ASN A 78 2.74 -13.55 -2.17
N TYR A 79 3.61 -12.73 -2.70
CA TYR A 79 4.61 -11.95 -1.98
C TYR A 79 4.07 -10.81 -1.11
N SER A 80 2.82 -10.38 -1.34
CA SER A 80 2.24 -9.25 -0.60
C SER A 80 2.28 -9.49 0.91
N GLY A 81 2.75 -8.49 1.65
CA GLY A 81 2.77 -8.54 3.11
C GLY A 81 1.37 -8.71 3.70
N ARG A 82 1.23 -9.55 4.72
CA ARG A 82 -0.03 -9.93 5.35
C ARG A 82 0.00 -9.67 6.85
N GLY A 83 -1.14 -9.18 7.36
CA GLY A 83 -1.39 -9.07 8.80
C GLY A 83 -1.63 -10.43 9.49
N PRO A 84 -2.04 -10.43 10.76
CA PRO A 84 -2.16 -9.23 11.58
C PRO A 84 -0.80 -8.62 11.93
N THR A 85 -0.77 -7.35 12.30
CA THR A 85 0.44 -6.73 12.86
C THR A 85 0.70 -7.27 14.27
N LYS A 86 1.85 -6.90 14.87
CA LYS A 86 2.16 -7.26 16.27
C LYS A 86 1.12 -6.73 17.27
N GLU A 87 0.43 -5.64 16.92
CA GLU A 87 -0.66 -5.04 17.69
C GLU A 87 -2.03 -5.63 17.33
N CYS A 88 -2.07 -6.80 16.67
CA CYS A 88 -3.28 -7.49 16.21
C CYS A 88 -4.15 -6.65 15.26
N VAL A 89 -3.55 -5.72 14.53
CA VAL A 89 -4.26 -4.91 13.52
C VAL A 89 -4.29 -5.66 12.20
N GLN A 90 -5.49 -5.78 11.61
CA GLN A 90 -5.67 -6.34 10.27
C GLN A 90 -5.02 -5.41 9.23
N LYS A 91 -4.14 -5.96 8.39
CA LYS A 91 -3.47 -5.30 7.28
C LYS A 91 -3.25 -6.29 6.11
N PRO A 92 -3.13 -5.80 4.85
CA PRO A 92 -3.25 -4.41 4.39
C PRO A 92 -4.66 -3.86 4.58
N ASP A 93 -4.86 -2.54 4.33
CA ASP A 93 -6.21 -1.95 4.32
C ASP A 93 -6.92 -2.23 2.98
N ILE A 94 -6.18 -2.15 1.86
CA ILE A 94 -6.74 -2.23 0.50
C ILE A 94 -5.75 -2.91 -0.45
N LEU A 95 -6.26 -3.55 -1.51
CA LEU A 95 -5.46 -4.09 -2.60
C LEU A 95 -5.58 -3.23 -3.86
N ALA A 96 -4.46 -3.13 -4.59
CA ALA A 96 -4.42 -2.54 -5.94
C ALA A 96 -3.52 -3.37 -6.87
N PRO A 97 -3.65 -3.22 -8.21
CA PRO A 97 -2.78 -3.87 -9.17
C PRO A 97 -1.30 -3.63 -8.86
N ALA A 98 -0.48 -4.66 -8.93
CA ALA A 98 0.90 -4.60 -8.49
C ALA A 98 1.88 -5.31 -9.42
N ASN A 99 1.38 -6.05 -10.42
CA ASN A 99 2.21 -6.88 -11.28
C ASN A 99 2.32 -6.30 -12.68
N GLY A 100 3.56 -6.21 -13.20
CA GLY A 100 3.82 -5.71 -14.55
C GLY A 100 3.39 -4.27 -14.78
N ILE A 101 3.41 -3.44 -13.74
CA ILE A 101 3.01 -2.03 -13.84
C ILE A 101 4.06 -1.24 -14.60
N TYR A 102 3.68 -0.73 -15.78
CA TYR A 102 4.54 0.13 -16.59
C TYR A 102 4.63 1.53 -16.00
N SER A 103 5.85 2.01 -15.83
CA SER A 103 6.15 3.34 -15.31
C SER A 103 7.42 3.89 -15.93
N CYS A 104 7.63 5.22 -15.81
CA CYS A 104 8.81 5.88 -16.30
C CYS A 104 10.10 5.25 -15.77
N SER A 105 11.07 5.07 -16.65
CA SER A 105 12.42 4.63 -16.33
C SER A 105 13.36 5.83 -16.33
N ASN A 106 14.45 5.75 -15.55
CA ASN A 106 15.53 6.74 -15.65
C ASN A 106 16.35 6.64 -16.95
N GLY A 107 16.04 5.66 -17.80
CA GLY A 107 16.67 5.45 -19.12
C GLY A 107 18.13 4.97 -19.12
N ILE A 108 18.86 5.18 -18.02
CA ILE A 108 20.32 5.01 -17.96
C ILE A 108 20.76 3.55 -18.12
N LYS A 109 19.96 2.63 -17.57
CA LYS A 109 20.33 1.19 -17.58
C LYS A 109 19.51 0.34 -18.56
N SER A 110 18.28 0.75 -18.85
CA SER A 110 17.34 -0.05 -19.65
C SER A 110 17.28 0.32 -21.11
N GLY A 111 17.72 1.54 -21.48
CA GLY A 111 17.52 2.11 -22.82
C GLY A 111 16.06 2.41 -23.18
N TYR A 112 15.11 2.13 -22.27
CA TYR A 112 13.70 2.34 -22.48
C TYR A 112 13.16 3.44 -21.59
N SER A 113 12.24 4.25 -22.12
CA SER A 113 11.55 5.33 -21.38
C SER A 113 10.57 4.77 -20.34
N TYR A 114 10.04 3.57 -20.55
CA TYR A 114 9.11 2.88 -19.66
C TYR A 114 9.54 1.44 -19.42
N VAL A 115 9.38 0.97 -18.21
CA VAL A 115 9.68 -0.41 -17.82
C VAL A 115 8.60 -0.97 -16.91
N PRO A 116 8.24 -2.26 -17.03
CA PRO A 116 7.34 -2.92 -16.10
C PRO A 116 8.06 -3.25 -14.80
N LYS A 117 7.39 -3.02 -13.66
CA LYS A 117 7.84 -3.45 -12.34
C LYS A 117 6.68 -4.11 -11.59
N SER A 118 7.02 -4.97 -10.64
CA SER A 118 6.05 -5.64 -9.78
C SER A 118 6.40 -5.44 -8.30
N GLY A 119 5.36 -5.43 -7.46
CA GLY A 119 5.50 -5.27 -6.01
C GLY A 119 4.46 -4.34 -5.41
N THR A 120 4.25 -4.42 -4.11
CA THR A 120 3.36 -3.51 -3.38
C THR A 120 3.77 -2.05 -3.52
N SER A 121 5.05 -1.78 -3.81
CA SER A 121 5.57 -0.45 -4.16
C SER A 121 4.95 0.12 -5.44
N MET A 122 4.42 -0.72 -6.34
CA MET A 122 3.71 -0.31 -7.57
C MET A 122 2.22 -0.13 -7.30
N ALA A 123 1.64 -0.90 -6.41
CA ALA A 123 0.24 -0.76 -5.99
C ALA A 123 -0.02 0.54 -5.21
N THR A 124 0.93 0.93 -4.37
CA THR A 124 0.81 2.12 -3.50
C THR A 124 0.56 3.41 -4.27
N PRO A 125 1.32 3.77 -5.33
CA PRO A 125 1.08 5.00 -6.09
C PRO A 125 -0.24 4.98 -6.88
N ILE A 126 -0.78 3.81 -7.23
CA ILE A 126 -2.11 3.72 -7.85
C ILE A 126 -3.17 4.23 -6.86
N VAL A 127 -3.14 3.76 -5.61
CA VAL A 127 -4.05 4.24 -4.56
C VAL A 127 -3.83 5.73 -4.28
N SER A 128 -2.57 6.18 -4.25
CA SER A 128 -2.22 7.59 -4.05
C SER A 128 -2.80 8.48 -5.16
N GLY A 129 -2.69 8.04 -6.42
CA GLY A 129 -3.26 8.74 -7.58
C GLY A 129 -4.79 8.84 -7.50
N VAL A 130 -5.47 7.75 -7.13
CA VAL A 130 -6.92 7.75 -6.92
C VAL A 130 -7.33 8.76 -5.84
N ILE A 131 -6.61 8.78 -4.70
CA ILE A 131 -6.89 9.75 -3.64
C ILE A 131 -6.62 11.18 -4.09
N CYS A 132 -5.57 11.44 -4.88
CA CYS A 132 -5.32 12.77 -5.46
C CYS A 132 -6.48 13.21 -6.36
N MET A 133 -7.05 12.31 -7.18
CA MET A 133 -8.23 12.60 -8.01
C MET A 133 -9.44 12.96 -7.14
N ILE A 134 -9.72 12.19 -6.10
CA ILE A 134 -10.83 12.46 -5.17
C ILE A 134 -10.66 13.80 -4.47
N LEU A 135 -9.46 14.12 -4.01
CA LEU A 135 -9.16 15.42 -3.39
C LEU A 135 -9.19 16.58 -4.40
N GLY A 136 -9.01 16.29 -5.70
CA GLY A 136 -9.24 17.26 -6.78
C GLY A 136 -10.72 17.61 -6.92
N ILE A 137 -11.61 16.66 -6.72
CA ILE A 137 -13.09 16.84 -6.75
C ILE A 137 -13.57 17.50 -5.45
N ASN A 138 -13.11 17.03 -4.29
CA ASN A 138 -13.49 17.54 -2.98
C ASN A 138 -12.24 17.87 -2.14
N LYS A 139 -11.78 19.11 -2.22
CA LYS A 139 -10.56 19.59 -1.57
C LYS A 139 -10.64 19.61 -0.04
N GLU A 140 -11.83 19.68 0.51
CA GLU A 140 -12.07 19.75 1.95
C GLU A 140 -12.15 18.38 2.63
N MET A 141 -12.09 17.29 1.84
CA MET A 141 -12.13 15.94 2.39
C MET A 141 -10.90 15.68 3.27
N SER A 142 -11.15 15.22 4.50
CA SER A 142 -10.10 14.86 5.45
C SER A 142 -9.47 13.50 5.11
N ASN A 143 -8.28 13.22 5.65
CA ASN A 143 -7.60 11.93 5.53
C ASN A 143 -8.46 10.77 6.09
N ILE A 144 -9.19 11.00 7.17
CA ILE A 144 -10.12 10.00 7.75
C ILE A 144 -11.28 9.72 6.78
N GLN A 145 -11.83 10.76 6.14
CA GLN A 145 -12.89 10.60 5.14
C GLN A 145 -12.38 9.86 3.91
N CYS A 146 -11.15 10.17 3.43
CA CYS A 146 -10.50 9.43 2.35
C CYS A 146 -10.37 7.93 2.69
N LYS A 147 -9.89 7.61 3.90
CA LYS A 147 -9.74 6.22 4.35
C LYS A 147 -11.08 5.49 4.47
N LYS A 148 -12.12 6.18 4.99
CA LYS A 148 -13.50 5.64 5.05
C LYS A 148 -14.09 5.43 3.66
N LEU A 149 -13.86 6.34 2.72
CA LEU A 149 -14.33 6.22 1.33
C LEU A 149 -13.73 4.98 0.66
N ILE A 150 -12.40 4.77 0.76
CA ILE A 150 -11.76 3.55 0.27
C ILE A 150 -12.44 2.30 0.83
N ARG A 151 -12.65 2.26 2.15
CA ARG A 151 -13.29 1.12 2.82
C ARG A 151 -14.70 0.85 2.30
N ASN A 152 -15.51 1.89 2.19
CA ASN A 152 -16.94 1.77 1.85
C ASN A 152 -17.18 1.43 0.38
N THR A 153 -16.19 1.71 -0.48
CA THR A 153 -16.29 1.49 -1.93
C THR A 153 -15.51 0.27 -2.41
N ALA A 154 -14.68 -0.33 -1.56
CA ALA A 154 -13.88 -1.49 -1.89
C ALA A 154 -14.72 -2.68 -2.37
N ILE A 155 -14.16 -3.44 -3.32
CA ILE A 155 -14.76 -4.68 -3.83
C ILE A 155 -14.22 -5.84 -3.01
N ASP A 156 -15.08 -6.48 -2.22
CA ASP A 156 -14.73 -7.67 -1.46
C ASP A 156 -14.43 -8.85 -2.42
N LEU A 157 -13.23 -9.40 -2.31
CA LEU A 157 -12.75 -10.50 -3.14
C LEU A 157 -13.01 -11.89 -2.50
N LYS A 158 -13.70 -11.92 -1.34
CA LYS A 158 -13.97 -13.14 -0.56
C LYS A 158 -12.69 -13.88 -0.11
N MET A 159 -11.62 -13.13 0.11
CA MET A 159 -10.38 -13.63 0.69
C MET A 159 -10.32 -13.34 2.19
N GLU A 160 -9.34 -13.93 2.88
CA GLU A 160 -9.08 -13.62 4.28
C GLU A 160 -8.73 -12.14 4.49
N GLY A 161 -9.22 -11.55 5.58
CA GLY A 161 -9.05 -10.14 5.88
C GLY A 161 -7.58 -9.71 5.98
N ASN A 162 -6.69 -10.55 6.53
CA ASN A 162 -5.25 -10.26 6.61
C ASN A 162 -4.53 -10.35 5.25
N ARG A 163 -5.20 -10.82 4.19
CA ARG A 163 -4.71 -10.83 2.82
C ARG A 163 -5.27 -9.68 2.01
N GLN A 164 -6.59 -9.45 2.05
CA GLN A 164 -7.26 -8.47 1.19
C GLN A 164 -7.57 -7.13 1.86
N GLY A 165 -7.54 -7.06 3.19
CA GLY A 165 -8.08 -5.91 3.91
C GLY A 165 -9.59 -5.75 3.66
N TRP A 166 -9.97 -4.59 3.14
CA TRP A 166 -11.37 -4.32 2.71
C TRP A 166 -11.66 -4.85 1.30
N GLY A 167 -10.65 -5.29 0.56
CA GLY A 167 -10.78 -5.82 -0.80
C GLY A 167 -9.97 -5.04 -1.82
N LYS A 168 -10.44 -5.03 -3.09
CA LYS A 168 -9.83 -4.29 -4.20
C LYS A 168 -10.34 -2.86 -4.25
N ILE A 169 -9.44 -1.91 -4.52
CA ILE A 169 -9.81 -0.50 -4.75
C ILE A 169 -10.78 -0.37 -5.93
N ASN A 170 -11.80 0.48 -5.78
CA ASN A 170 -12.81 0.76 -6.78
C ASN A 170 -12.90 2.27 -7.07
N PRO A 171 -12.06 2.80 -7.97
CA PRO A 171 -12.06 4.23 -8.28
C PRO A 171 -13.40 4.75 -8.82
N GLU A 172 -14.09 3.94 -9.64
CA GLU A 172 -15.38 4.32 -10.23
C GLU A 172 -16.42 4.63 -9.14
N LYS A 173 -16.52 3.75 -8.13
CA LYS A 173 -17.47 3.97 -7.03
C LYS A 173 -17.02 5.07 -6.06
N MET A 174 -15.76 5.46 -6.10
CA MET A 174 -15.24 6.55 -5.25
C MET A 174 -15.56 7.94 -5.80
N VAL A 175 -15.78 8.08 -7.13
CA VAL A 175 -16.07 9.36 -7.78
C VAL A 175 -17.58 9.61 -8.00
N ASN A 176 -18.39 8.57 -7.86
CA ASN A 176 -19.87 8.62 -7.91
C ASN A 176 -20.46 8.74 -6.49
#